data_e0a285cad64d24596fdfdd3f033f700e
#
_entry.id   e0a285cad64d24596fdfdd3f033f700e
#
_cell.length_a   1.000
_cell.length_b   1.000
_cell.length_c   1.000
_cell.angle_alpha   90.00
_cell.angle_beta   90.00
_cell.angle_gamma   90.00
#
_symmetry.space_group_name_H-M   'P 1'
#
loop_
_entity.id
_entity.type
_entity.pdbx_description
1 polymer ?
#
loop_
_entity_poly.entity_id
_entity_poly.type
_entity_poly.pdbx_seq_one_letter_code
_entity_poly.pdbx_strand_id
1 'polypeptide(L)'
;MSRWKIDSAEIQRILEEVGPQKTDLEAELTEEKFTTIGDGLMWGQMITGVVPGALSELLGDQSAALSNIVYRVNAGVLGVANATIAYNRGQEDMLESFQAEMLQTAVDGDFSYFEAHGYQGE
;
A
#
# COMPACT_ATOMS: atom_id res chain seq x y z
N MET A 1 3.65 -2.28 -35.03
CA MET A 1 4.15 -2.28 -33.65
C MET A 1 3.65 -1.06 -32.92
N SER A 2 2.88 -1.25 -31.88
CA SER A 2 2.52 -0.16 -30.97
C SER A 2 3.76 0.22 -30.17
N ARG A 3 4.25 1.44 -30.37
CA ARG A 3 5.30 2.01 -29.53
C ARG A 3 4.63 2.57 -28.26
N TRP A 4 4.77 1.86 -27.21
CA TRP A 4 4.44 2.40 -25.88
C TRP A 4 5.50 3.44 -25.51
N LYS A 5 5.07 4.64 -25.25
CA LYS A 5 5.94 5.71 -24.74
C LYS A 5 5.48 6.03 -23.33
N ILE A 6 6.36 5.81 -22.37
CA ILE A 6 6.13 6.22 -20.99
C ILE A 6 6.56 7.68 -20.87
N ASP A 7 5.64 8.54 -20.43
CA ASP A 7 5.97 9.90 -20.03
C ASP A 7 6.34 9.90 -18.55
N SER A 8 7.63 9.90 -18.30
CA SER A 8 8.19 9.81 -16.96
C SER A 8 7.86 11.01 -16.08
N ALA A 9 7.73 12.19 -16.67
CA ALA A 9 7.36 13.39 -15.94
C ALA A 9 5.91 13.31 -15.45
N GLU A 10 5.01 12.81 -16.29
CA GLU A 10 3.61 12.60 -15.92
C GLU A 10 3.46 11.52 -14.84
N ILE A 11 4.22 10.43 -14.95
CA ILE A 11 4.22 9.38 -13.91
C ILE A 11 4.72 9.94 -12.59
N GLN A 12 5.79 10.71 -12.58
CA GLN A 12 6.31 11.33 -11.36
C GLN A 12 5.27 12.25 -10.73
N ARG A 13 4.59 13.07 -11.53
CA ARG A 13 3.52 13.93 -11.05
C ARG A 13 2.39 13.12 -10.39
N ILE A 14 1.96 12.03 -11.00
CA ILE A 14 0.94 11.12 -10.44
C ILE A 14 1.42 10.53 -9.12
N LEU A 15 2.65 10.06 -9.03
CA LEU A 15 3.22 9.51 -7.80
C LEU A 15 3.29 10.56 -6.67
N GLU A 16 3.61 11.79 -6.99
CA GLU A 16 3.61 12.91 -6.04
C GLU A 16 2.19 13.23 -5.53
N GLU A 17 1.17 13.08 -6.34
CA GLU A 17 -0.23 13.24 -5.94
C GLU A 17 -0.72 12.05 -5.09
N VAL A 18 -0.29 10.84 -5.39
CA VAL A 18 -0.67 9.62 -4.67
C VAL A 18 -0.02 9.55 -3.28
N GLY A 19 1.19 10.06 -3.11
CA GLY A 19 1.95 9.98 -1.87
C GLY A 19 1.18 10.47 -0.63
N PRO A 20 0.63 11.70 -0.61
CA PRO A 20 -0.19 12.20 0.49
C PRO A 20 -1.44 11.37 0.74
N GLN A 21 -2.14 10.95 -0.31
CA GLN A 21 -3.34 10.12 -0.21
C GLN A 21 -3.04 8.74 0.40
N LYS A 22 -1.90 8.15 0.04
CA LYS A 22 -1.41 6.91 0.64
C LYS A 22 -1.16 7.10 2.14
N THR A 23 -0.49 8.18 2.54
CA THR A 23 -0.22 8.50 3.94
C THR A 23 -1.52 8.67 4.73
N ASP A 24 -2.49 9.36 4.17
CA ASP A 24 -3.81 9.55 4.79
C ASP A 24 -4.54 8.20 4.95
N LEU A 25 -4.49 7.34 3.95
CA LEU A 25 -5.09 6.00 4.01
C LEU A 25 -4.43 5.15 5.11
N GLU A 26 -3.12 5.12 5.17
CA GLU A 26 -2.37 4.39 6.20
C GLU A 26 -2.69 4.88 7.61
N ALA A 27 -2.86 6.19 7.79
CA ALA A 27 -3.23 6.80 9.06
C ALA A 27 -4.64 6.40 9.53
N GLU A 28 -5.56 6.18 8.60
CA GLU A 28 -6.93 5.74 8.91
C GLU A 28 -7.04 4.22 9.15
N LEU A 29 -6.13 3.43 8.62
CA LEU A 29 -6.11 1.96 8.76
C LEU A 29 -5.24 1.48 9.95
N THR A 30 -5.16 2.26 11.02
CA THR A 30 -4.41 1.89 12.23
C THR A 30 -5.30 1.15 13.22
N GLU A 31 -4.69 0.24 13.99
CA GLU A 31 -5.37 -0.48 15.07
C GLU A 31 -5.95 0.49 16.12
N GLU A 32 -5.26 1.58 16.41
CA GLU A 32 -5.72 2.62 17.33
C GLU A 32 -7.06 3.23 16.89
N LYS A 33 -7.24 3.52 15.61
CA LYS A 33 -8.49 4.05 15.07
C LYS A 33 -9.65 3.07 15.25
N PHE A 34 -9.41 1.79 15.00
CA PHE A 34 -10.41 0.75 15.17
C PHE A 34 -10.77 0.53 16.66
N THR A 35 -9.78 0.56 17.54
CA THR A 35 -10.01 0.50 18.98
C THR A 35 -10.87 1.67 19.47
N THR A 36 -10.59 2.88 19.00
CA THR A 36 -11.34 4.10 19.33
C THR A 36 -12.82 3.98 18.93
N ILE A 37 -13.11 3.36 17.78
CA ILE A 37 -14.50 3.09 17.36
C ILE A 37 -15.18 2.14 18.35
N GLY A 38 -14.51 1.07 18.77
CA GLY A 38 -15.00 0.13 19.77
C GLY A 38 -15.30 0.81 21.11
N ASP A 39 -14.37 1.60 21.59
CA ASP A 39 -14.48 2.35 22.86
C ASP A 39 -15.65 3.35 22.81
N GLY A 40 -15.84 4.02 21.67
CA GLY A 40 -16.94 4.95 21.46
C GLY A 40 -18.33 4.31 21.53
N LEU A 41 -18.42 3.00 21.35
CA LEU A 41 -19.65 2.23 21.46
C LEU A 41 -19.94 1.71 22.88
N MET A 42 -19.02 1.88 23.83
CA MET A 42 -19.13 1.41 25.22
C MET A 42 -19.96 2.33 26.15
N TRP A 43 -20.92 3.06 25.63
CA TRP A 43 -21.69 4.05 26.39
C TRP A 43 -22.88 3.47 27.16
N GLY A 44 -23.29 2.25 26.86
CA GLY A 44 -24.47 1.60 27.48
C GLY A 44 -24.12 0.47 28.46
N GLN A 45 -22.88 0.35 28.88
CA GLN A 45 -22.37 -0.69 29.78
C GLN A 45 -22.81 -2.12 29.35
N MET A 46 -23.54 -2.87 30.21
CA MET A 46 -23.89 -4.26 29.91
C MET A 46 -24.78 -4.47 28.69
N ILE A 47 -25.58 -3.48 28.29
CA ILE A 47 -26.50 -3.61 27.15
C ILE A 47 -25.75 -3.46 25.81
N THR A 48 -24.75 -2.62 25.77
CA THR A 48 -24.00 -2.32 24.52
C THR A 48 -22.62 -2.99 24.44
N GLY A 49 -22.18 -3.66 25.50
CA GLY A 49 -20.87 -4.32 25.56
C GLY A 49 -20.68 -5.46 24.56
N VAL A 50 -21.76 -6.06 24.06
CA VAL A 50 -21.72 -7.09 23.01
C VAL A 50 -21.35 -6.49 21.64
N VAL A 51 -21.79 -5.28 21.33
CA VAL A 51 -21.52 -4.62 20.03
C VAL A 51 -20.04 -4.29 19.84
N PRO A 52 -19.34 -3.66 20.81
CA PRO A 52 -17.88 -3.45 20.70
C PRO A 52 -17.10 -4.75 20.55
N GLY A 53 -17.47 -5.82 21.28
CA GLY A 53 -16.84 -7.13 21.18
C GLY A 53 -17.02 -7.76 19.80
N ALA A 54 -18.22 -7.73 19.24
CA ALA A 54 -18.50 -8.21 17.89
C ALA A 54 -17.76 -7.40 16.82
N LEU A 55 -17.68 -6.08 16.95
CA LEU A 55 -16.92 -5.22 16.04
C LEU A 55 -15.43 -5.52 16.11
N SER A 56 -14.88 -5.69 17.31
CA SER A 56 -13.46 -6.04 17.49
C SER A 56 -13.12 -7.39 16.86
N GLU A 57 -13.99 -8.38 17.01
CA GLU A 57 -13.82 -9.70 16.38
C GLU A 57 -13.87 -9.58 14.84
N LEU A 58 -14.83 -8.84 14.28
CA LEU A 58 -14.94 -8.59 12.85
C LEU A 58 -13.69 -7.90 12.30
N LEU A 59 -13.18 -6.87 12.96
CA LEU A 59 -11.98 -6.15 12.56
C LEU A 59 -10.74 -7.04 12.67
N GLY A 60 -10.66 -7.88 13.69
CA GLY A 60 -9.61 -8.89 13.83
C GLY A 60 -9.62 -9.88 12.68
N ASP A 61 -10.77 -10.40 12.29
CA ASP A 61 -10.93 -11.31 11.15
C ASP A 61 -10.58 -10.65 9.82
N GLN A 62 -10.76 -9.34 9.68
CA GLN A 62 -10.46 -8.57 8.48
C GLN A 62 -9.05 -7.95 8.46
N SER A 63 -8.26 -8.13 9.50
CA SER A 63 -6.94 -7.49 9.63
C SER A 63 -5.99 -7.84 8.48
N ALA A 64 -6.00 -9.08 8.01
CA ALA A 64 -5.20 -9.51 6.86
C ALA A 64 -5.63 -8.80 5.56
N ALA A 65 -6.93 -8.63 5.35
CA ALA A 65 -7.47 -7.91 4.18
C ALA A 65 -7.10 -6.43 4.21
N LEU A 66 -7.15 -5.79 5.38
CA LEU A 66 -6.76 -4.38 5.56
C LEU A 66 -5.26 -4.19 5.32
N SER A 67 -4.42 -5.08 5.85
CA SER A 67 -2.97 -5.06 5.58
C SER A 67 -2.67 -5.26 4.10
N ASN A 68 -3.39 -6.13 3.42
CA ASN A 68 -3.22 -6.35 1.98
C ASN A 68 -3.55 -5.12 1.15
N ILE A 69 -4.51 -4.29 1.55
CA ILE A 69 -4.79 -3.00 0.90
C ILE A 69 -3.54 -2.10 0.95
N VAL A 70 -2.92 -1.98 2.12
CA VAL A 70 -1.70 -1.18 2.30
C VAL A 70 -0.54 -1.75 1.47
N TYR A 71 -0.35 -3.07 1.46
CA TYR A 71 0.69 -3.72 0.66
C TYR A 71 0.53 -3.44 -0.84
N ARG A 72 -0.69 -3.51 -1.36
CA ARG A 72 -0.98 -3.24 -2.77
C ARG A 72 -0.69 -1.80 -3.15
N VAL A 73 -1.06 -0.84 -2.32
CA VAL A 73 -0.78 0.57 -2.57
C VAL A 73 0.72 0.84 -2.54
N ASN A 74 1.43 0.33 -1.55
CA ASN A 74 2.88 0.49 -1.42
C ASN A 74 3.63 -0.20 -2.56
N ALA A 75 3.26 -1.42 -2.91
CA ALA A 75 3.85 -2.15 -4.03
C ALA A 75 3.63 -1.42 -5.36
N GLY A 76 2.45 -0.87 -5.57
CA GLY A 76 2.14 -0.08 -6.76
C GLY A 76 3.03 1.16 -6.86
N VAL A 77 3.14 1.93 -5.79
CA VAL A 77 3.99 3.14 -5.77
C VAL A 77 5.45 2.80 -6.03
N LEU A 78 6.01 1.85 -5.28
CA LEU A 78 7.42 1.45 -5.43
C LEU A 78 7.71 0.79 -6.78
N GLY A 79 6.81 -0.09 -7.22
CA GLY A 79 6.96 -0.79 -8.50
C GLY A 79 6.95 0.18 -9.68
N VAL A 80 5.97 1.08 -9.73
CA VAL A 80 5.86 2.07 -10.82
C VAL A 80 7.03 3.03 -10.80
N ALA A 81 7.42 3.53 -9.63
CA ALA A 81 8.57 4.45 -9.51
C ALA A 81 9.86 3.80 -10.01
N ASN A 82 10.20 2.60 -9.50
CA ASN A 82 11.43 1.91 -9.89
C ASN A 82 11.41 1.44 -11.35
N ALA A 83 10.28 0.93 -11.84
CA ALA A 83 10.14 0.54 -13.24
C ALA A 83 10.30 1.75 -14.19
N THR A 84 9.78 2.92 -13.82
CA THR A 84 9.93 4.14 -14.61
C THR A 84 11.41 4.59 -14.68
N ILE A 85 12.14 4.52 -13.57
CA ILE A 85 13.57 4.84 -13.54
C ILE A 85 14.36 3.84 -14.40
N ALA A 86 14.07 2.54 -14.26
CA ALA A 86 14.69 1.50 -15.09
C ALA A 86 14.45 1.72 -16.59
N TYR A 87 13.22 2.05 -16.94
CA TYR A 87 12.85 2.38 -18.31
C TYR A 87 13.68 3.57 -18.87
N ASN A 88 13.77 4.65 -18.08
CA ASN A 88 14.54 5.83 -18.47
C ASN A 88 16.03 5.55 -18.64
N ARG A 89 16.58 4.62 -17.86
CA ARG A 89 17.97 4.20 -17.93
C ARG A 89 18.24 3.14 -19.01
N GLY A 90 17.20 2.65 -19.70
CA GLY A 90 17.32 1.59 -20.70
C GLY A 90 17.65 0.22 -20.11
N GLN A 91 17.32 -0.02 -18.85
CA GLN A 91 17.60 -1.26 -18.12
C GLN A 91 16.38 -2.21 -18.16
N GLU A 92 16.19 -2.86 -19.31
CA GLU A 92 15.01 -3.70 -19.56
C GLU A 92 14.89 -4.86 -18.54
N ASP A 93 15.98 -5.53 -18.21
CA ASP A 93 15.99 -6.63 -17.24
C ASP A 93 15.53 -6.15 -15.84
N MET A 94 15.96 -4.96 -15.43
CA MET A 94 15.53 -4.34 -14.17
C MET A 94 14.06 -3.94 -14.20
N LEU A 95 13.59 -3.43 -15.34
CA LEU A 95 12.19 -3.10 -15.54
C LEU A 95 11.28 -4.32 -15.34
N GLU A 96 11.62 -5.44 -15.97
CA GLU A 96 10.89 -6.69 -15.84
C GLU A 96 10.91 -7.21 -14.38
N SER A 97 12.06 -7.14 -13.73
CA SER A 97 12.23 -7.55 -12.34
C SER A 97 11.37 -6.71 -11.39
N PHE A 98 11.35 -5.39 -11.53
CA PHE A 98 10.51 -4.53 -10.69
C PHE A 98 9.02 -4.76 -10.92
N GLN A 99 8.60 -5.05 -12.15
CA GLN A 99 7.21 -5.39 -12.44
C GLN A 99 6.80 -6.72 -11.80
N ALA A 100 7.64 -7.73 -11.86
CA ALA A 100 7.38 -9.03 -11.25
C ALA A 100 7.31 -8.93 -9.72
N GLU A 101 8.28 -8.25 -9.11
CA GLU A 101 8.34 -8.04 -7.66
C GLU A 101 7.18 -7.18 -7.14
N MET A 102 6.73 -6.19 -7.90
CA MET A 102 5.54 -5.40 -7.55
C MET A 102 4.31 -6.29 -7.38
N LEU A 103 4.11 -7.24 -8.27
CA LEU A 103 2.96 -8.17 -8.20
C LEU A 103 3.08 -9.11 -6.99
N GLN A 104 4.27 -9.61 -6.71
CA GLN A 104 4.54 -10.50 -5.58
C GLN A 104 4.37 -9.76 -4.24
N THR A 105 5.00 -8.60 -4.12
CA THR A 105 4.95 -7.76 -2.91
C THR A 105 3.54 -7.28 -2.60
N ALA A 106 2.70 -7.05 -3.61
CA ALA A 106 1.30 -6.69 -3.43
C ALA A 106 0.50 -7.78 -2.70
N VAL A 107 0.95 -9.02 -2.75
CA VAL A 107 0.29 -10.17 -2.11
C VAL A 107 0.87 -10.48 -0.75
N ASP A 108 2.20 -10.58 -0.65
CA ASP A 108 2.89 -11.06 0.55
C ASP A 108 3.40 -9.95 1.48
N GLY A 109 3.50 -8.71 0.98
CA GLY A 109 4.02 -7.58 1.75
C GLY A 109 5.53 -7.61 1.97
N ASP A 110 6.27 -8.43 1.22
CA ASP A 110 7.72 -8.51 1.30
C ASP A 110 8.38 -7.48 0.37
N PHE A 111 8.84 -6.37 0.95
CA PHE A 111 9.50 -5.27 0.24
C PHE A 111 11.02 -5.42 0.15
N SER A 112 11.59 -6.53 0.59
CA SER A 112 13.04 -6.73 0.68
C SER A 112 13.77 -6.56 -0.66
N TYR A 113 13.15 -6.96 -1.77
CA TYR A 113 13.71 -6.75 -3.10
C TYR A 113 13.88 -5.27 -3.44
N PHE A 114 12.86 -4.46 -3.16
CA PHE A 114 12.91 -3.02 -3.39
C PHE A 114 13.92 -2.30 -2.47
N GLU A 115 14.08 -2.79 -1.25
CA GLU A 115 15.09 -2.27 -0.32
C GLU A 115 16.51 -2.57 -0.80
N ALA A 116 16.73 -3.76 -1.37
CA ALA A 116 18.05 -4.20 -1.85
C ALA A 116 18.42 -3.65 -3.24
N HIS A 117 17.47 -3.53 -4.14
CA HIS A 117 17.71 -3.24 -5.56
C HIS A 117 17.01 -1.98 -6.06
N GLY A 118 16.09 -1.42 -5.29
CA GLY A 118 15.37 -0.21 -5.64
C GLY A 118 16.31 1.00 -5.78
N TYR A 119 15.97 1.90 -6.67
CA TYR A 119 16.68 3.17 -6.77
C TYR A 119 16.32 4.03 -5.55
N GLN A 120 17.28 4.19 -4.66
CA GLN A 120 17.17 5.09 -3.51
C GLN A 120 17.17 6.51 -4.04
N GLY A 121 16.10 7.26 -3.76
CA GLY A 121 15.81 8.56 -4.35
C GLY A 121 17.02 9.46 -4.60
N GLU A 122 17.23 9.71 -5.85
CA GLU A 122 17.96 10.88 -6.35
C GLU A 122 16.96 11.95 -6.76
#